data_f53a6be168b641162aa2ff708305ed94
#
_entry.id   f53a6be168b641162aa2ff708305ed94
#
_cell.length_a   1.000
_cell.length_b   1.000
_cell.length_c   1.000
_cell.angle_alpha   90.00
_cell.angle_beta   90.00
_cell.angle_gamma   90.00
#
_symmetry.space_group_name_H-M   'P 1'
#
loop_
_entity.id
_entity.type
_entity.pdbx_description
1 polymer ?
#
loop_
_entity_poly.entity_id
_entity_poly.type
_entity_poly.pdbx_seq_one_letter_code
_entity_poly.pdbx_strand_id
1 'polypeptide(L)'
;MKLNKLNIFYIAVAIFLIAGIVYRKISFKAWERYNYSVAVVSPKTYPMHIRETYFLLPDDDFESADKEDVNNFNSTWGVSFATTNHARLKRLPTQLVVKYFSYRDNNFYADTLDLPKKEILTTFKNAKQNKQFLELSSYAGKKDGLSFVIGLANNGNLIIWLRGIYLEKELLRKRLKPKNPLKADLYHERNLSREKYFEYAFENLSDSLKTVYKSGFDGKANYIDTPSRYIEMNKELWEYQQKNGYIDFKK
;
A
#
# COMPACT_ATOMS: atom_id res chain seq x y z
N MET A 1 5.75 25.60 -55.14
CA MET A 1 4.53 26.12 -54.55
C MET A 1 4.92 27.13 -53.46
N LYS A 2 4.64 28.45 -53.66
CA LYS A 2 4.93 29.44 -52.60
C LYS A 2 3.86 29.33 -51.51
N LEU A 3 4.22 28.96 -50.31
CA LEU A 3 3.33 28.94 -49.16
C LEU A 3 2.81 30.36 -48.85
N ASN A 4 1.48 30.52 -48.76
CA ASN A 4 0.89 31.75 -48.29
C ASN A 4 1.21 31.98 -46.81
N LYS A 5 1.31 33.25 -46.38
CA LYS A 5 1.58 33.62 -44.95
C LYS A 5 0.63 32.93 -43.97
N LEU A 6 -0.67 32.80 -44.38
CA LEU A 6 -1.67 32.10 -43.59
C LEU A 6 -1.34 30.61 -43.42
N ASN A 7 -0.90 29.93 -44.47
CA ASN A 7 -0.51 28.52 -44.40
C ASN A 7 0.73 28.32 -43.53
N ILE A 8 1.71 29.26 -43.63
CA ILE A 8 2.89 29.23 -42.73
C ILE A 8 2.50 29.35 -41.27
N PHE A 9 1.55 30.25 -40.96
CA PHE A 9 1.02 30.41 -39.61
C PHE A 9 0.35 29.12 -39.10
N TYR A 10 -0.53 28.47 -39.89
CA TYR A 10 -1.16 27.22 -39.49
C TYR A 10 -0.16 26.08 -39.31
N ILE A 11 0.86 25.98 -40.16
CA ILE A 11 1.94 24.99 -40.02
C ILE A 11 2.71 25.23 -38.71
N ALA A 12 3.04 26.48 -38.38
CA ALA A 12 3.73 26.82 -37.13
C ALA A 12 2.88 26.45 -35.90
N VAL A 13 1.59 26.75 -35.90
CA VAL A 13 0.65 26.36 -34.84
C VAL A 13 0.55 24.84 -34.73
N ALA A 14 0.43 24.12 -35.84
CA ALA A 14 0.40 22.65 -35.84
C ALA A 14 1.66 22.04 -35.26
N ILE A 15 2.83 22.54 -35.62
CA ILE A 15 4.12 22.08 -35.06
C ILE A 15 4.17 22.33 -33.56
N PHE A 16 3.75 23.51 -33.09
CA PHE A 16 3.71 23.86 -31.68
C PHE A 16 2.78 22.92 -30.88
N LEU A 17 1.58 22.63 -31.40
CA LEU A 17 0.64 21.70 -30.78
C LEU A 17 1.19 20.27 -30.73
N ILE A 18 1.82 19.80 -31.83
CA ILE A 18 2.46 18.47 -31.88
C ILE A 18 3.58 18.40 -30.85
N ALA A 19 4.45 19.42 -30.80
CA ALA A 19 5.55 19.49 -29.81
C ALA A 19 4.99 19.47 -28.37
N GLY A 20 3.91 20.20 -28.08
CA GLY A 20 3.22 20.18 -26.80
C GLY A 20 2.66 18.80 -26.43
N ILE A 21 2.03 18.11 -27.38
CA ILE A 21 1.50 16.75 -27.19
C ILE A 21 2.64 15.76 -26.91
N VAL A 22 3.73 15.82 -27.70
CA VAL A 22 4.90 14.97 -27.53
C VAL A 22 5.56 15.22 -26.18
N TYR A 23 5.78 16.49 -25.81
CA TYR A 23 6.31 16.87 -24.50
C TYR A 23 5.46 16.31 -23.36
N ARG A 24 4.12 16.48 -23.43
CA ARG A 24 3.19 15.95 -22.42
C ARG A 24 3.25 14.43 -22.31
N LYS A 25 3.31 13.70 -23.45
CA LYS A 25 3.45 12.23 -23.45
C LYS A 25 4.77 11.78 -22.82
N ILE A 26 5.87 12.44 -23.15
CA ILE A 26 7.21 12.12 -22.63
C ILE A 26 7.27 12.42 -21.13
N SER A 27 6.76 13.57 -20.68
CA SER A 27 6.76 13.97 -19.27
C SER A 27 5.84 13.07 -18.44
N PHE A 28 4.70 12.67 -18.96
CA PHE A 28 3.75 11.81 -18.24
C PHE A 28 4.29 10.39 -18.05
N LYS A 29 5.12 9.88 -18.96
CA LYS A 29 5.73 8.54 -18.90
C LYS A 29 4.72 7.43 -18.59
N ALA A 30 3.67 7.34 -19.39
CA ALA A 30 2.58 6.37 -19.19
C ALA A 30 3.07 4.91 -19.04
N TRP A 31 4.19 4.57 -19.68
CA TRP A 31 4.81 3.23 -19.62
C TRP A 31 5.50 2.90 -18.29
N GLU A 32 5.68 3.89 -17.39
CA GLU A 32 6.22 3.72 -16.03
C GLU A 32 5.11 3.77 -14.97
N ARG A 33 3.84 3.76 -15.38
CA ARG A 33 2.70 3.89 -14.48
C ARG A 33 1.88 2.62 -14.46
N TYR A 34 1.43 2.26 -13.27
CA TYR A 34 0.71 1.03 -12.96
C TYR A 34 -0.49 1.32 -12.08
N ASN A 35 -1.48 0.42 -12.08
CA ASN A 35 -2.49 0.38 -11.03
C ASN A 35 -1.95 -0.49 -9.89
N TYR A 36 -2.18 -0.07 -8.68
CA TYR A 36 -1.95 -0.86 -7.49
C TYR A 36 -2.78 -0.34 -6.33
N SER A 37 -3.04 -1.21 -5.36
CA SER A 37 -3.61 -0.86 -4.08
C SER A 37 -2.56 -0.94 -2.99
N VAL A 38 -2.83 -0.27 -1.86
CA VAL A 38 -1.96 -0.32 -0.68
C VAL A 38 -2.84 -0.52 0.55
N ALA A 39 -2.57 -1.58 1.31
CA ALA A 39 -3.28 -1.87 2.55
C ALA A 39 -2.29 -2.14 3.70
N VAL A 40 -2.73 -1.87 4.92
CA VAL A 40 -2.00 -2.24 6.14
C VAL A 40 -2.74 -3.35 6.84
N VAL A 41 -1.98 -4.31 7.39
CA VAL A 41 -2.51 -5.40 8.20
C VAL A 41 -1.71 -5.56 9.48
N SER A 42 -2.38 -5.99 10.55
CA SER A 42 -1.76 -6.33 11.82
C SER A 42 -2.40 -7.57 12.41
N PRO A 43 -1.72 -8.32 13.30
CA PRO A 43 -2.37 -9.41 14.01
C PRO A 43 -3.48 -8.86 14.93
N LYS A 44 -4.62 -9.54 14.96
CA LYS A 44 -5.76 -9.14 15.81
C LYS A 44 -5.37 -9.02 17.28
N THR A 45 -4.44 -9.87 17.75
CA THR A 45 -3.96 -9.88 19.13
C THR A 45 -2.85 -8.85 19.41
N TYR A 46 -2.46 -8.06 18.41
CA TYR A 46 -1.53 -6.95 18.52
C TYR A 46 -2.12 -5.69 17.88
N PRO A 47 -3.13 -5.07 18.50
CA PRO A 47 -3.78 -3.90 17.93
C PRO A 47 -2.79 -2.76 17.79
N MET A 48 -2.92 -2.11 16.68
CA MET A 48 -2.16 -0.94 16.31
C MET A 48 -3.10 0.17 15.89
N HIS A 49 -2.68 1.40 16.09
CA HIS A 49 -3.37 2.57 15.57
C HIS A 49 -2.44 3.32 14.64
N ILE A 50 -2.78 3.29 13.35
CA ILE A 50 -2.01 3.93 12.29
C ILE A 50 -2.30 5.43 12.28
N ARG A 51 -1.27 6.22 12.56
CA ARG A 51 -1.35 7.68 12.43
C ARG A 51 -1.20 8.11 10.99
N GLU A 52 -0.13 7.65 10.33
CA GLU A 52 0.17 7.94 8.94
C GLU A 52 0.82 6.71 8.30
N THR A 53 0.36 6.36 7.11
CA THR A 53 1.03 5.35 6.30
C THR A 53 0.74 5.64 4.84
N TYR A 54 1.79 5.93 4.08
CA TYR A 54 1.69 6.21 2.65
C TYR A 54 3.01 5.96 1.94
N PHE A 55 2.92 5.68 0.67
CA PHE A 55 4.08 5.63 -0.21
C PHE A 55 4.41 7.00 -0.79
N LEU A 56 5.69 7.34 -0.81
CA LEU A 56 6.21 8.44 -1.61
C LEU A 56 6.50 7.95 -3.02
N LEU A 57 6.00 8.71 -3.99
CA LEU A 57 6.16 8.41 -5.40
C LEU A 57 7.18 9.40 -6.01
N PRO A 58 7.78 9.07 -7.17
CA PRO A 58 8.42 10.09 -7.99
C PRO A 58 7.42 11.19 -8.33
N ASP A 59 7.87 12.38 -8.65
CA ASP A 59 7.06 13.54 -9.04
C ASP A 59 6.33 14.22 -7.84
N ASP A 60 6.87 14.11 -6.62
CA ASP A 60 6.33 14.69 -5.38
C ASP A 60 4.87 14.30 -5.09
N ASP A 61 4.44 13.13 -5.58
CA ASP A 61 3.12 12.54 -5.36
C ASP A 61 3.19 11.48 -4.24
N PHE A 62 2.04 11.09 -3.72
CA PHE A 62 1.95 10.05 -2.69
C PHE A 62 0.75 9.13 -2.89
N GLU A 63 0.80 7.95 -2.27
CA GLU A 63 -0.30 6.99 -2.23
C GLU A 63 -0.57 6.55 -0.80
N SER A 64 -1.74 6.90 -0.29
CA SER A 64 -2.18 6.50 1.06
C SER A 64 -2.47 5.00 1.11
N ALA A 65 -2.08 4.37 2.20
CA ALA A 65 -2.47 3.00 2.51
C ALA A 65 -3.88 2.96 3.12
N ASP A 66 -4.66 1.94 2.73
CA ASP A 66 -5.88 1.59 3.45
C ASP A 66 -5.51 1.02 4.82
N LYS A 67 -6.01 1.65 5.87
CA LYS A 67 -5.71 1.35 7.28
C LYS A 67 -6.94 1.13 8.13
N GLU A 68 -8.12 1.11 7.50
CA GLU A 68 -9.40 1.09 8.20
C GLU A 68 -9.54 -0.15 9.09
N ASP A 69 -9.23 -1.32 8.56
CA ASP A 69 -9.29 -2.57 9.33
C ASP A 69 -8.37 -2.56 10.56
N VAL A 70 -7.17 -1.98 10.43
CA VAL A 70 -6.21 -1.90 11.55
C VAL A 70 -6.72 -0.92 12.61
N ASN A 71 -7.19 0.26 12.20
CA ASN A 71 -7.64 1.29 13.13
C ASN A 71 -8.98 0.94 13.81
N ASN A 72 -9.77 0.07 13.19
CA ASN A 72 -11.00 -0.49 13.78
C ASN A 72 -10.74 -1.81 14.55
N PHE A 73 -9.48 -2.24 14.70
CA PHE A 73 -9.06 -3.45 15.41
C PHE A 73 -9.68 -4.76 14.87
N ASN A 74 -10.02 -4.77 13.59
CA ASN A 74 -10.59 -5.92 12.87
C ASN A 74 -9.59 -6.63 11.97
N SER A 75 -8.36 -6.11 11.88
CA SER A 75 -7.33 -6.66 11.01
C SER A 75 -6.91 -8.07 11.39
N THR A 76 -6.57 -8.86 10.39
CA THR A 76 -6.03 -10.21 10.56
C THR A 76 -4.69 -10.31 9.83
N TRP A 77 -3.70 -10.97 10.47
CA TRP A 77 -2.38 -11.13 9.87
C TRP A 77 -2.44 -11.78 8.50
N GLY A 78 -1.85 -11.11 7.53
CA GLY A 78 -1.78 -11.60 6.15
C GLY A 78 -3.06 -11.43 5.32
N VAL A 79 -4.17 -10.95 5.89
CA VAL A 79 -5.44 -10.76 5.15
C VAL A 79 -5.67 -9.28 4.88
N SER A 80 -5.89 -8.90 3.63
CA SER A 80 -6.18 -7.53 3.23
C SER A 80 -7.16 -7.51 2.06
N PHE A 81 -7.93 -6.45 1.95
CA PHE A 81 -8.73 -6.17 0.77
C PHE A 81 -7.89 -5.39 -0.26
N ALA A 82 -7.97 -5.79 -1.53
CA ALA A 82 -7.29 -5.12 -2.63
C ALA A 82 -8.18 -4.00 -3.20
N THR A 83 -8.05 -2.80 -2.65
CA THR A 83 -8.76 -1.61 -3.13
C THR A 83 -7.80 -0.56 -3.66
N THR A 84 -8.28 0.33 -4.51
CA THR A 84 -7.52 1.50 -4.96
C THR A 84 -8.39 2.75 -4.89
N ASN A 85 -7.88 3.78 -4.24
CA ASN A 85 -8.60 5.05 -4.04
C ASN A 85 -8.57 5.96 -5.27
N HIS A 86 -7.72 5.66 -6.27
CA HIS A 86 -7.52 6.53 -7.42
C HIS A 86 -7.76 5.80 -8.74
N ALA A 87 -8.43 6.48 -9.65
CA ALA A 87 -8.72 5.96 -11.00
C ALA A 87 -7.53 6.00 -11.96
N ARG A 88 -6.50 6.80 -11.64
CA ARG A 88 -5.35 7.03 -12.53
C ARG A 88 -4.21 6.07 -12.28
N LEU A 89 -3.48 5.77 -13.34
CA LEU A 89 -2.20 5.07 -13.27
C LEU A 89 -1.18 5.91 -12.51
N LYS A 90 -0.39 5.27 -11.64
CA LYS A 90 0.62 5.92 -10.79
C LYS A 90 2.00 5.36 -11.06
N ARG A 91 3.01 6.15 -10.78
CA ARG A 91 4.39 5.66 -10.73
C ARG A 91 4.58 4.71 -9.55
N LEU A 92 5.50 3.77 -9.69
CA LEU A 92 5.82 2.84 -8.61
C LEU A 92 6.48 3.57 -7.44
N PRO A 93 6.18 3.16 -6.19
CA PRO A 93 6.67 3.83 -5.01
C PRO A 93 8.18 3.70 -4.83
N THR A 94 8.76 4.70 -4.17
CA THR A 94 10.20 4.76 -3.90
C THR A 94 10.53 4.62 -2.43
N GLN A 95 9.60 5.04 -1.55
CA GLN A 95 9.74 4.98 -0.11
C GLN A 95 8.39 4.71 0.55
N LEU A 96 8.41 4.14 1.75
CA LEU A 96 7.26 4.02 2.66
C LEU A 96 7.47 4.96 3.84
N VAL A 97 6.52 5.84 4.10
CA VAL A 97 6.38 6.54 5.37
C VAL A 97 5.40 5.76 6.24
N VAL A 98 5.80 5.46 7.48
CA VAL A 98 4.94 4.75 8.43
C VAL A 98 5.05 5.38 9.81
N LYS A 99 3.89 5.63 10.45
CA LYS A 99 3.77 6.11 11.83
C LYS A 99 2.59 5.42 12.49
N TYR A 100 2.83 4.76 13.62
CA TYR A 100 1.78 4.06 14.35
C TYR A 100 2.09 3.89 15.82
N PHE A 101 1.04 3.70 16.62
CA PHE A 101 1.10 3.25 18.00
C PHE A 101 0.80 1.76 18.07
N SER A 102 1.55 1.04 18.92
CA SER A 102 1.28 -0.35 19.27
C SER A 102 0.74 -0.42 20.69
N TYR A 103 -0.46 -1.01 20.86
CA TYR A 103 -1.13 -1.08 22.16
C TYR A 103 -0.33 -1.89 23.18
N ARG A 104 0.10 -3.10 22.81
CA ARG A 104 0.78 -4.01 23.74
C ARG A 104 2.18 -3.55 24.11
N ASP A 105 2.89 -2.98 23.17
CA ASP A 105 4.26 -2.49 23.40
C ASP A 105 4.25 -1.12 24.08
N ASN A 106 3.11 -0.43 24.10
CA ASN A 106 2.97 0.97 24.49
C ASN A 106 4.02 1.87 23.82
N ASN A 107 4.34 1.58 22.57
CA ASN A 107 5.37 2.27 21.80
C ASN A 107 4.79 2.99 20.60
N PHE A 108 5.42 4.10 20.25
CA PHE A 108 5.23 4.77 18.96
C PHE A 108 6.40 4.42 18.04
N TYR A 109 6.06 4.06 16.81
CA TYR A 109 7.02 3.75 15.77
C TYR A 109 6.83 4.70 14.59
N ALA A 110 7.92 5.24 14.06
CA ALA A 110 7.91 6.13 12.91
C ALA A 110 9.20 5.96 12.11
N ASP A 111 9.07 5.78 10.80
CA ASP A 111 10.23 5.75 9.92
C ASP A 111 9.84 6.07 8.48
N THR A 112 10.86 6.37 7.66
CA THR A 112 10.77 6.44 6.20
C THR A 112 11.74 5.42 5.63
N LEU A 113 11.20 4.44 4.90
CA LEU A 113 11.94 3.26 4.45
C LEU A 113 12.07 3.28 2.93
N ASP A 114 13.29 3.14 2.42
CA ASP A 114 13.53 2.97 0.99
C ASP A 114 13.00 1.62 0.50
N LEU A 115 12.39 1.63 -0.69
CA LEU A 115 11.84 0.46 -1.33
C LEU A 115 12.75 -0.05 -2.47
N PRO A 116 12.77 -1.37 -2.73
CA PRO A 116 13.59 -1.98 -3.77
C PRO A 116 13.00 -1.74 -5.17
N LYS A 117 13.16 -0.53 -5.72
CA LYS A 117 12.55 -0.05 -6.98
C LYS A 117 12.71 -1.01 -8.16
N LYS A 118 13.93 -1.58 -8.33
CA LYS A 118 14.21 -2.51 -9.44
C LYS A 118 13.40 -3.80 -9.31
N GLU A 119 13.31 -4.33 -8.11
CA GLU A 119 12.58 -5.55 -7.81
C GLU A 119 11.07 -5.36 -7.99
N ILE A 120 10.52 -4.25 -7.48
CA ILE A 120 9.12 -3.86 -7.67
C ILE A 120 8.80 -3.80 -9.18
N LEU A 121 9.59 -3.05 -9.96
CA LEU A 121 9.38 -2.90 -11.40
C LEU A 121 9.45 -4.25 -12.13
N THR A 122 10.42 -5.10 -11.79
CA THR A 122 10.55 -6.44 -12.39
C THR A 122 9.35 -7.30 -12.07
N THR A 123 8.88 -7.27 -10.82
CA THR A 123 7.68 -8.02 -10.39
C THR A 123 6.42 -7.56 -11.15
N PHE A 124 6.21 -6.25 -11.32
CA PHE A 124 5.10 -5.74 -12.12
C PHE A 124 5.16 -6.18 -13.60
N LYS A 125 6.35 -6.14 -14.21
CA LYS A 125 6.53 -6.58 -15.60
C LYS A 125 6.25 -8.08 -15.76
N ASN A 126 6.78 -8.91 -14.87
CA ASN A 126 6.57 -10.34 -14.89
C ASN A 126 5.10 -10.71 -14.62
N ALA A 127 4.48 -10.06 -13.64
CA ALA A 127 3.07 -10.27 -13.33
C ALA A 127 2.16 -9.91 -14.51
N LYS A 128 2.48 -8.84 -15.24
CA LYS A 128 1.77 -8.46 -16.47
C LYS A 128 1.91 -9.52 -17.57
N GLN A 129 3.13 -10.03 -17.79
CA GLN A 129 3.40 -11.07 -18.81
C GLN A 129 2.71 -12.38 -18.47
N ASN A 130 2.65 -12.74 -17.18
CA ASN A 130 2.07 -13.98 -16.68
C ASN A 130 0.58 -13.85 -16.34
N LYS A 131 -0.04 -12.68 -16.58
CA LYS A 131 -1.46 -12.41 -16.26
C LYS A 131 -1.79 -12.63 -14.78
N GLN A 132 -0.89 -12.22 -13.88
CA GLN A 132 -1.01 -12.38 -12.44
C GLN A 132 -1.57 -11.12 -11.74
N PHE A 133 -2.11 -10.16 -12.49
CA PHE A 133 -2.75 -8.99 -11.89
C PHE A 133 -4.07 -9.36 -11.23
N LEU A 134 -4.33 -8.73 -10.07
CA LEU A 134 -5.61 -8.76 -9.40
C LEU A 134 -6.56 -7.76 -10.04
N GLU A 135 -7.86 -8.05 -9.98
CA GLU A 135 -8.89 -7.07 -10.25
C GLU A 135 -9.06 -6.17 -9.01
N LEU A 136 -8.62 -4.93 -9.11
CA LEU A 136 -8.69 -3.94 -8.05
C LEU A 136 -9.93 -3.06 -8.22
N SER A 137 -10.74 -2.96 -7.19
CA SER A 137 -11.88 -2.04 -7.17
C SER A 137 -11.43 -0.59 -7.02
N SER A 138 -12.05 0.33 -7.77
CA SER A 138 -11.85 1.77 -7.65
C SER A 138 -13.13 2.52 -7.92
N TYR A 139 -13.18 3.81 -7.61
CA TYR A 139 -14.32 4.68 -7.95
C TYR A 139 -14.62 4.74 -9.46
N ALA A 140 -13.63 4.52 -10.30
CA ALA A 140 -13.78 4.48 -11.76
C ALA A 140 -13.97 3.08 -12.31
N GLY A 141 -14.37 2.12 -11.48
CA GLY A 141 -14.57 0.72 -11.83
C GLY A 141 -13.35 -0.16 -11.55
N LYS A 142 -13.32 -1.33 -12.18
CA LYS A 142 -12.29 -2.34 -11.98
C LYS A 142 -11.03 -2.03 -12.76
N LYS A 143 -9.87 -2.29 -12.18
CA LYS A 143 -8.54 -2.09 -12.77
C LYS A 143 -7.64 -3.27 -12.47
N ASP A 144 -6.85 -3.69 -13.44
CA ASP A 144 -5.86 -4.74 -13.25
C ASP A 144 -4.57 -4.19 -12.62
N GLY A 145 -4.09 -4.82 -11.56
CA GLY A 145 -2.89 -4.36 -10.86
C GLY A 145 -2.41 -5.33 -9.79
N LEU A 146 -1.43 -4.88 -8.99
CA LEU A 146 -0.93 -5.62 -7.83
C LEU A 146 -1.34 -4.90 -6.54
N SER A 147 -1.29 -5.64 -5.43
CA SER A 147 -1.56 -5.09 -4.09
C SER A 147 -0.29 -5.07 -3.26
N PHE A 148 0.09 -3.90 -2.76
CA PHE A 148 1.07 -3.79 -1.68
C PHE A 148 0.37 -4.00 -0.35
N VAL A 149 0.91 -4.91 0.46
CA VAL A 149 0.39 -5.17 1.81
C VAL A 149 1.51 -4.92 2.81
N ILE A 150 1.28 -4.00 3.74
CA ILE A 150 2.21 -3.62 4.79
C ILE A 150 1.77 -4.35 6.06
N GLY A 151 2.52 -5.39 6.44
CA GLY A 151 2.30 -6.12 7.68
C GLY A 151 3.05 -5.46 8.84
N LEU A 152 2.33 -5.03 9.86
CA LEU A 152 2.90 -4.53 11.11
C LEU A 152 2.76 -5.61 12.18
N ALA A 153 3.87 -6.04 12.74
CA ALA A 153 3.92 -7.07 13.78
C ALA A 153 4.48 -6.51 15.09
N ASN A 154 4.47 -7.33 16.13
CA ASN A 154 4.98 -6.97 17.45
C ASN A 154 6.44 -6.47 17.44
N ASN A 155 6.80 -5.65 18.45
CA ASN A 155 8.14 -5.13 18.67
C ASN A 155 8.73 -4.30 17.51
N GLY A 156 7.87 -3.59 16.76
CA GLY A 156 8.27 -2.75 15.64
C GLY A 156 8.63 -3.52 14.37
N ASN A 157 8.34 -4.82 14.30
CA ASN A 157 8.57 -5.60 13.10
C ASN A 157 7.61 -5.19 11.99
N LEU A 158 8.14 -5.02 10.79
CA LEU A 158 7.42 -4.62 9.59
C LEU A 158 7.85 -5.49 8.42
N ILE A 159 6.90 -5.88 7.60
CA ILE A 159 7.11 -6.60 6.35
C ILE A 159 6.26 -5.97 5.25
N ILE A 160 6.75 -5.95 4.02
CA ILE A 160 6.00 -5.49 2.86
C ILE A 160 5.94 -6.61 1.85
N TRP A 161 4.72 -7.02 1.49
CA TRP A 161 4.45 -7.96 0.40
C TRP A 161 3.91 -7.24 -0.82
N LEU A 162 4.24 -7.75 -1.99
CA LEU A 162 3.61 -7.43 -3.25
C LEU A 162 2.85 -8.66 -3.74
N ARG A 163 1.54 -8.52 -3.96
CA ARG A 163 0.60 -9.61 -4.18
C ARG A 163 -0.12 -9.51 -5.51
N GLY A 164 -0.35 -10.66 -6.11
CA GLY A 164 -1.13 -10.87 -7.33
C GLY A 164 -1.73 -12.27 -7.34
N ILE A 165 -2.29 -12.70 -8.47
CA ILE A 165 -2.81 -14.05 -8.67
C ILE A 165 -1.63 -15.04 -8.63
N TYR A 166 -1.63 -15.99 -7.67
CA TYR A 166 -0.52 -16.91 -7.40
C TYR A 166 0.85 -16.23 -7.21
N LEU A 167 0.84 -14.98 -6.77
CA LEU A 167 2.03 -14.18 -6.55
C LEU A 167 2.00 -13.56 -5.17
N GLU A 168 2.98 -13.89 -4.34
CA GLU A 168 3.34 -13.14 -3.14
C GLU A 168 4.84 -13.00 -3.09
N LYS A 169 5.31 -11.77 -3.10
CA LYS A 169 6.72 -11.41 -3.06
C LYS A 169 7.00 -10.55 -1.85
N GLU A 170 7.86 -11.00 -0.94
CA GLU A 170 8.40 -10.16 0.12
C GLU A 170 9.36 -9.14 -0.48
N LEU A 171 9.08 -7.87 -0.29
CA LEU A 171 9.90 -6.76 -0.80
C LEU A 171 10.85 -6.20 0.25
N LEU A 172 10.40 -6.16 1.50
CA LEU A 172 11.15 -5.57 2.60
C LEU A 172 10.73 -6.22 3.91
N ARG A 173 11.72 -6.49 4.77
CA ARG A 173 11.55 -6.88 6.17
C ARG A 173 12.42 -5.98 7.02
N LYS A 174 11.82 -5.35 8.03
CA LYS A 174 12.53 -4.39 8.88
C LYS A 174 12.02 -4.45 10.33
N ARG A 175 12.89 -4.18 11.27
CA ARG A 175 12.53 -3.90 12.65
C ARG A 175 12.74 -2.42 12.96
N LEU A 176 11.66 -1.72 13.27
CA LEU A 176 11.67 -0.30 13.64
C LEU A 176 12.09 -0.15 15.10
N LYS A 177 12.75 0.97 15.41
CA LYS A 177 13.05 1.34 16.80
C LYS A 177 11.93 2.24 17.33
N PRO A 178 11.52 2.08 18.60
CA PRO A 178 10.59 3.00 19.24
C PRO A 178 11.11 4.44 19.17
N LYS A 179 10.21 5.39 18.97
CA LYS A 179 10.50 6.83 18.95
C LYS A 179 9.53 7.58 19.85
N ASN A 180 9.88 8.77 20.27
CA ASN A 180 8.93 9.69 20.87
C ASN A 180 8.14 10.36 19.76
N PRO A 181 6.80 10.41 19.85
CA PRO A 181 5.99 11.12 18.87
C PRO A 181 6.25 12.62 18.94
N LEU A 182 6.26 13.28 17.80
CA LEU A 182 6.28 14.74 17.70
C LEU A 182 4.89 15.31 18.03
N LYS A 183 4.81 16.59 18.36
CA LYS A 183 3.49 17.27 18.57
C LYS A 183 2.54 17.09 17.38
N ALA A 184 3.06 17.15 16.16
CA ALA A 184 2.29 16.93 14.93
C ALA A 184 1.73 15.50 14.83
N ASP A 185 2.40 14.51 15.41
CA ASP A 185 1.93 13.12 15.42
C ASP A 185 0.77 12.90 16.40
N LEU A 186 0.61 13.80 17.41
CA LEU A 186 -0.36 13.70 18.50
C LEU A 186 -1.65 14.52 18.27
N TYR A 187 -2.04 14.82 17.04
CA TYR A 187 -3.13 15.77 16.69
C TYR A 187 -2.89 17.16 17.28
N HIS A 188 -2.12 17.95 16.55
CA HIS A 188 -1.77 19.34 16.90
C HIS A 188 -2.98 20.22 17.26
N GLU A 189 -4.17 19.91 16.74
CA GLU A 189 -5.41 20.63 16.98
C GLU A 189 -5.92 20.53 18.44
N ARG A 190 -5.50 19.50 19.18
CA ARG A 190 -5.99 19.21 20.53
C ARG A 190 -4.93 19.32 21.62
N ASN A 191 -3.69 19.63 21.30
CA ASN A 191 -2.56 19.65 22.25
C ASN A 191 -2.53 18.43 23.20
N LEU A 192 -2.79 17.24 22.68
CA LEU A 192 -2.83 16.04 23.49
C LEU A 192 -1.42 15.67 23.98
N SER A 193 -1.32 15.23 25.23
CA SER A 193 -0.12 14.52 25.67
C SER A 193 -0.05 13.14 25.00
N ARG A 194 1.13 12.49 25.04
CA ARG A 194 1.31 11.14 24.52
C ARG A 194 0.31 10.14 25.13
N GLU A 195 0.09 10.24 26.45
CA GLU A 195 -0.83 9.36 27.19
C GLU A 195 -2.27 9.58 26.76
N LYS A 196 -2.74 10.82 26.67
CA LYS A 196 -4.09 11.16 26.22
C LYS A 196 -4.31 10.75 24.76
N TYR A 197 -3.30 10.90 23.90
CA TYR A 197 -3.41 10.43 22.51
C TYR A 197 -3.51 8.90 22.48
N PHE A 198 -2.72 8.19 23.29
CA PHE A 198 -2.78 6.73 23.39
C PHE A 198 -4.17 6.26 23.85
N GLU A 199 -4.71 6.86 24.90
CA GLU A 199 -6.08 6.58 25.37
C GLU A 199 -7.11 6.78 24.24
N TYR A 200 -7.05 7.91 23.54
CA TYR A 200 -7.93 8.21 22.41
C TYR A 200 -7.77 7.21 21.26
N ALA A 201 -6.53 6.89 20.87
CA ALA A 201 -6.25 5.99 19.76
C ALA A 201 -6.82 4.58 19.97
N PHE A 202 -6.97 4.16 21.23
CA PHE A 202 -7.43 2.82 21.61
C PHE A 202 -8.75 2.82 22.42
N GLU A 203 -9.50 3.92 22.42
CA GLU A 203 -10.75 4.04 23.16
C GLU A 203 -11.79 2.97 22.78
N ASN A 204 -11.87 2.66 21.48
CA ASN A 204 -12.78 1.69 20.91
C ASN A 204 -12.26 0.23 20.99
N LEU A 205 -11.12 -0.01 21.61
CA LEU A 205 -10.60 -1.35 21.79
C LEU A 205 -11.50 -2.14 22.76
N SER A 206 -12.02 -3.28 22.32
CA SER A 206 -12.96 -4.08 23.12
C SER A 206 -12.32 -4.62 24.41
N ASP A 207 -13.11 -4.73 25.47
CA ASP A 207 -12.63 -5.26 26.74
C ASP A 207 -12.24 -6.73 26.66
N SER A 208 -12.83 -7.48 25.73
CA SER A 208 -12.43 -8.86 25.46
C SER A 208 -10.97 -8.92 24.96
N LEU A 209 -10.57 -8.02 24.05
CA LEU A 209 -9.19 -7.92 23.60
C LEU A 209 -8.27 -7.47 24.73
N LYS A 210 -8.65 -6.47 25.53
CA LYS A 210 -7.87 -6.04 26.71
C LYS A 210 -7.63 -7.19 27.68
N THR A 211 -8.64 -8.08 27.87
CA THR A 211 -8.51 -9.28 28.71
C THR A 211 -7.53 -10.28 28.12
N VAL A 212 -7.58 -10.52 26.81
CA VAL A 212 -6.61 -11.37 26.10
C VAL A 212 -5.17 -10.91 26.32
N TYR A 213 -4.94 -9.60 26.34
CA TYR A 213 -3.58 -9.09 26.62
C TYR A 213 -3.14 -9.27 28.07
N LYS A 214 -4.05 -9.02 29.01
CA LYS A 214 -3.76 -9.22 30.44
C LYS A 214 -3.43 -10.69 30.75
N SER A 215 -4.01 -11.65 30.02
CA SER A 215 -3.69 -13.07 30.17
C SER A 215 -2.31 -13.46 29.62
N GLY A 216 -1.64 -12.57 28.89
CA GLY A 216 -0.36 -12.88 28.24
C GLY A 216 -0.47 -13.73 26.98
N PHE A 217 -1.70 -13.99 26.48
CA PHE A 217 -1.91 -14.72 25.24
C PHE A 217 -1.11 -14.08 24.09
N ASP A 218 -0.46 -14.90 23.26
CA ASP A 218 0.44 -14.48 22.17
C ASP A 218 1.60 -13.55 22.57
N GLY A 219 1.91 -13.40 23.84
CA GLY A 219 2.98 -12.50 24.31
C GLY A 219 4.36 -12.82 23.71
N LYS A 220 4.57 -14.08 23.32
CA LYS A 220 5.80 -14.56 22.66
C LYS A 220 5.63 -14.90 21.18
N ALA A 221 4.49 -14.58 20.58
CA ALA A 221 4.24 -14.89 19.18
C ALA A 221 5.23 -14.16 18.27
N ASN A 222 5.68 -14.87 17.24
CA ASN A 222 6.56 -14.32 16.21
C ASN A 222 5.78 -14.19 14.90
N TYR A 223 5.00 -13.11 14.79
CA TYR A 223 4.18 -12.87 13.59
C TYR A 223 5.00 -12.57 12.36
N ILE A 224 6.18 -11.92 12.51
CA ILE A 224 7.00 -11.56 11.35
C ILE A 224 7.49 -12.78 10.56
N ASP A 225 7.70 -13.92 11.23
CA ASP A 225 8.10 -15.18 10.59
C ASP A 225 6.91 -16.12 10.35
N THR A 226 5.70 -15.72 10.76
CA THR A 226 4.49 -16.48 10.47
C THR A 226 4.09 -16.28 9.01
N PRO A 227 3.95 -17.35 8.21
CA PRO A 227 3.51 -17.26 6.82
C PRO A 227 2.19 -16.49 6.70
N SER A 228 2.07 -15.66 5.69
CA SER A 228 0.85 -14.90 5.41
C SER A 228 -0.32 -15.79 4.99
N ARG A 229 -0.02 -16.98 4.46
CA ARG A 229 -0.94 -17.96 3.87
C ARG A 229 -1.78 -17.40 2.70
N TYR A 230 -1.38 -16.26 2.14
CA TYR A 230 -2.11 -15.58 1.08
C TYR A 230 -2.40 -16.48 -0.13
N ILE A 231 -1.37 -17.18 -0.63
CA ILE A 231 -1.53 -18.08 -1.79
C ILE A 231 -2.48 -19.22 -1.44
N GLU A 232 -2.28 -19.85 -0.29
CA GLU A 232 -3.10 -20.98 0.18
C GLU A 232 -4.58 -20.57 0.31
N MET A 233 -4.85 -19.46 0.95
CA MET A 233 -6.22 -18.96 1.20
C MET A 233 -6.99 -18.60 -0.07
N ASN A 234 -6.30 -18.18 -1.13
CA ASN A 234 -6.92 -17.76 -2.38
C ASN A 234 -6.89 -18.82 -3.47
N LYS A 235 -6.19 -19.94 -3.28
CA LYS A 235 -5.94 -20.96 -4.29
C LYS A 235 -7.23 -21.51 -4.90
N GLU A 236 -8.17 -21.95 -4.07
CA GLU A 236 -9.44 -22.52 -4.52
C GLU A 236 -10.28 -21.53 -5.34
N LEU A 237 -10.30 -20.26 -4.91
CA LEU A 237 -10.98 -19.20 -5.66
C LEU A 237 -10.35 -18.99 -7.04
N TRP A 238 -9.03 -18.93 -7.12
CA TRP A 238 -8.34 -18.75 -8.40
C TRP A 238 -8.49 -19.97 -9.31
N GLU A 239 -8.45 -21.19 -8.79
CA GLU A 239 -8.72 -22.43 -9.54
C GLU A 239 -10.15 -22.43 -10.11
N TYR A 240 -11.14 -22.02 -9.30
CA TYR A 240 -12.52 -21.86 -9.76
C TYR A 240 -12.62 -20.79 -10.86
N GLN A 241 -12.02 -19.64 -10.67
CA GLN A 241 -12.04 -18.55 -11.66
C GLN A 241 -11.36 -18.95 -12.97
N GLN A 242 -10.23 -19.65 -12.90
CA GLN A 242 -9.52 -20.15 -14.08
C GLN A 242 -10.35 -21.19 -14.83
N LYS A 243 -10.96 -22.15 -14.11
CA LYS A 243 -11.80 -23.19 -14.70
C LYS A 243 -13.00 -22.60 -15.45
N ASN A 244 -13.55 -21.49 -14.97
CA ASN A 244 -14.71 -20.81 -15.56
C ASN A 244 -14.33 -19.68 -16.54
N GLY A 245 -13.05 -19.52 -16.85
CA GLY A 245 -12.58 -18.52 -17.83
C GLY A 245 -12.61 -17.07 -17.34
N TYR A 246 -12.77 -16.82 -16.04
CA TYR A 246 -12.75 -15.47 -15.47
C TYR A 246 -11.32 -14.91 -15.35
N ILE A 247 -10.34 -15.78 -15.20
CA ILE A 247 -8.92 -15.43 -15.21
C ILE A 247 -8.16 -16.38 -16.14
N ASP A 248 -7.12 -15.88 -16.79
CA ASP A 248 -6.23 -16.64 -17.67
C ASP A 248 -4.78 -16.33 -17.28
N PHE A 249 -4.32 -16.93 -16.18
CA PHE A 249 -2.94 -16.77 -15.76
C PHE A 249 -2.07 -17.90 -16.33
N LYS A 250 -0.79 -17.58 -16.56
CA LYS A 250 0.23 -18.55 -17.01
C LYS A 250 1.03 -19.03 -15.81
N LYS A 251 1.06 -20.34 -15.61
CA LYS A 251 1.95 -20.98 -14.62
C LYS A 251 3.41 -20.86 -15.02
#